data_f4e5aa0e8293fd26efcf0d5f4673afc9
#
_entry.id   f4e5aa0e8293fd26efcf0d5f4673afc9
#
_cell.length_a   1.000
_cell.length_b   1.000
_cell.length_c   1.000
_cell.angle_alpha   90.00
_cell.angle_beta   90.00
_cell.angle_gamma   90.00
#
_symmetry.space_group_name_H-M   'P 1'
#
loop_
_entity.id
_entity.type
_entity.pdbx_description
1 polymer ?
#
loop_
_entity_poly.entity_id
_entity_poly.type
_entity_poly.pdbx_seq_one_letter_code
_entity_poly.pdbx_strand_id
1 'polypeptide(L)' 'GRIALSGILHGQEGELLARYGAWFDHLVATQDGDWMRIDGVRR' A
#
# COMPACT_ATOMS: atom_id res chain seq x y z
N GLY A 1 5.85 -13.60 -2.24
CA GLY A 1 5.44 -12.76 -3.37
C GLY A 1 5.45 -11.28 -3.04
N ARG A 2 5.32 -10.48 -4.06
CA ARG A 2 5.26 -9.04 -3.94
C ARG A 2 3.88 -8.54 -4.32
N ILE A 3 3.47 -7.47 -3.68
CA ILE A 3 2.24 -6.79 -4.03
C ILE A 3 2.56 -5.34 -4.38
N ALA A 4 1.88 -4.81 -5.38
CA ALA A 4 1.95 -3.41 -5.73
C ALA A 4 0.53 -2.94 -6.04
N LEU A 5 0.06 -1.96 -5.27
CA LEU A 5 -1.26 -1.38 -5.44
C LEU A 5 -1.12 0.05 -5.91
N SER A 6 -1.83 0.41 -6.97
CA SER A 6 -1.82 1.77 -7.50
C SER A 6 -3.25 2.25 -7.68
N GLY A 7 -3.40 3.56 -7.95
CA GLY A 7 -4.72 4.14 -8.13
C GLY A 7 -5.48 4.32 -6.82
N ILE A 8 -4.77 4.39 -5.70
CA ILE A 8 -5.36 4.57 -4.39
C ILE A 8 -5.54 6.07 -4.14
N LEU A 9 -6.73 6.48 -3.76
CA LEU A 9 -6.98 7.87 -3.45
C LEU A 9 -6.22 8.29 -2.20
N HIS A 10 -5.69 9.52 -2.24
CA HIS A 10 -4.98 10.09 -1.10
C HIS A 10 -5.88 10.08 0.13
N GLY A 11 -5.39 9.52 1.21
CA GLY A 11 -6.15 9.38 2.45
C GLY A 11 -6.70 8.00 2.69
N GLN A 12 -6.71 7.12 1.69
CA GLN A 12 -7.19 5.75 1.83
C GLN A 12 -6.07 4.75 2.13
N GLU A 13 -4.84 5.17 1.93
CA GLU A 13 -3.67 4.29 2.11
C GLU A 13 -3.55 3.79 3.54
N GLY A 14 -3.92 4.60 4.53
CA GLY A 14 -3.84 4.20 5.93
C GLY A 14 -4.72 2.99 6.24
N GLU A 15 -5.94 2.99 5.70
CA GLU A 15 -6.86 1.89 5.89
C GLU A 15 -6.36 0.62 5.22
N LEU A 16 -5.83 0.78 4.01
CA LEU A 16 -5.27 -0.35 3.27
C LEU A 16 -4.03 -0.92 3.95
N LEU A 17 -3.16 -0.04 4.45
CA LEU A 17 -1.97 -0.48 5.17
C LEU A 17 -2.34 -1.27 6.42
N ALA A 18 -3.36 -0.83 7.16
CA ALA A 18 -3.82 -1.54 8.33
C ALA A 18 -4.38 -2.92 7.98
N ARG A 19 -5.09 -3.01 6.86
CA ARG A 19 -5.69 -4.27 6.41
C ARG A 19 -4.64 -5.25 5.90
N TYR A 20 -3.75 -4.78 5.04
CA TYR A 20 -2.75 -5.66 4.43
C TYR A 20 -1.54 -5.91 5.32
N GLY A 21 -1.35 -5.09 6.33
CA GLY A 21 -0.23 -5.26 7.27
C GLY A 21 -0.21 -6.62 7.96
N ALA A 22 -1.38 -7.29 8.05
CA ALA A 22 -1.47 -8.63 8.62
C ALA A 22 -0.90 -9.70 7.69
N TRP A 23 -0.83 -9.41 6.38
CA TRP A 23 -0.47 -10.38 5.36
C TRP A 23 0.87 -10.09 4.70
N PHE A 24 1.30 -8.83 4.72
CA PHE A 24 2.49 -8.38 4.02
C PHE A 24 3.45 -7.65 4.94
N ASP A 25 4.73 -7.84 4.69
CA ASP A 25 5.78 -7.10 5.37
C ASP A 25 6.29 -5.98 4.47
N HIS A 26 6.97 -5.02 5.05
CA HIS A 26 7.63 -3.92 4.32
C HIS A 26 6.66 -3.14 3.44
N LEU A 27 5.47 -2.89 3.96
CA LEU A 27 4.51 -2.05 3.24
C LEU A 27 4.99 -0.61 3.21
N VAL A 28 5.10 -0.06 2.02
CA VAL A 28 5.54 1.31 1.81
C VAL A 28 4.51 2.04 0.95
N ALA A 29 4.04 3.17 1.44
CA ALA A 29 3.13 4.03 0.70
C ALA A 29 3.91 5.19 0.10
N THR A 30 3.79 5.38 -1.21
CA THR A 30 4.46 6.45 -1.94
C THR A 30 3.42 7.29 -2.66
N GLN A 31 3.52 8.62 -2.55
CA GLN A 31 2.64 9.51 -3.26
C GLN A 31 3.11 9.67 -4.71
N ASP A 32 2.17 9.54 -5.65
CA ASP A 32 2.42 9.71 -7.07
C ASP A 32 1.34 10.61 -7.63
N GLY A 33 1.62 11.92 -7.68
CA GLY A 33 0.63 12.90 -8.07
C GLY A 33 -0.52 12.95 -7.07
N ASP A 34 -1.75 12.74 -7.56
CA ASP A 34 -2.95 12.72 -6.71
C ASP A 34 -3.27 11.31 -6.20
N TRP A 35 -2.42 10.35 -6.53
CA TRP A 35 -2.64 8.95 -6.18
C TRP A 35 -1.58 8.44 -5.25
N MET A 36 -1.92 7.39 -4.53
CA MET A 36 -0.96 6.69 -3.67
C MET A 36 -0.65 5.33 -4.26
N ARG A 37 0.57 4.89 -4.04
CA ARG A 37 1.03 3.57 -4.44
C ARG A 37 1.52 2.83 -3.20
N ILE A 38 1.09 1.59 -3.03
CA ILE A 38 1.53 0.76 -1.91
C ILE A 38 2.28 -0.44 -2.45
N ASP A 39 3.49 -0.64 -1.94
CA ASP A 39 4.30 -1.81 -2.26
C ASP A 39 4.52 -2.62 -0.99
N GLY A 40 4.57 -3.92 -1.13
CA GLY A 40 4.82 -4.80 0.00
C GLY A 40 5.34 -6.16 -0.43
N VAL A 41 5.78 -6.93 0.54
CA VAL A 41 6.26 -8.29 0.34
C VAL A 41 5.40 -9.22 1.19
N ARG A 42 4.83 -10.22 0.58
CA ARG A 42 4.00 -11.19 1.28
C ARG A 42 4.87 -12.03 2.22
N ARG A 43 4.35 -12.21 3.42
CA ARG A 43 5.00 -13.05 4.43
C ARG A 43 5.05 -14.51 4.00
#